data_075e3835a7f1db4136e8784b54148a1b
#
_entry.id   075e3835a7f1db4136e8784b54148a1b
#
_cell.length_a   1.000
_cell.length_b   1.000
_cell.length_c   1.000
_cell.angle_alpha   90.00
_cell.angle_beta   90.00
_cell.angle_gamma   90.00
#
_symmetry.space_group_name_H-M   'P 1'
#
loop_
_entity.id
_entity.type
_entity.pdbx_description
1 polymer ?
#
loop_
_entity_poly.entity_id
_entity_poly.type
_entity_poly.pdbx_seq_one_letter_code
_entity_poly.pdbx_strand_id
1 'polypeptide(L)'
;MKFGLIEIGSTSTKAYLYDDGKMTDLGLKHIKFKDNYSANGYLLESDIDALISFVGKIQKQTDDVYAFGTSIFRKISLDEREDFARRLRDVNMDFKVVSADEEGDYTVKGVIDAIDYRGKMAVVIGGGGSTEIVTVKNKKIINKISLDFGAVDITDKFPEL
;
A
#
# COMPACT_ATOMS: atom_id res chain seq x y z
N MET A 1 22.27 -4.65 4.36
CA MET A 1 21.50 -3.56 3.69
C MET A 1 20.31 -3.21 4.59
N LYS A 2 20.12 -1.92 4.89
CA LYS A 2 19.07 -1.45 5.80
C LYS A 2 18.23 -0.38 5.10
N PHE A 3 16.90 -0.51 5.12
CA PHE A 3 15.99 0.48 4.54
C PHE A 3 14.60 0.43 5.19
N GLY A 4 13.88 1.55 5.15
CA GLY A 4 12.47 1.65 5.52
C GLY A 4 11.56 1.39 4.31
N LEU A 5 10.47 0.69 4.53
CA LEU A 5 9.43 0.41 3.55
C LEU A 5 8.09 0.94 4.05
N ILE A 6 7.43 1.76 3.25
CA ILE A 6 6.15 2.36 3.57
C ILE A 6 5.12 1.92 2.54
N GLU A 7 4.05 1.28 3.00
CA GLU A 7 2.87 0.99 2.20
C GLU A 7 1.80 2.03 2.49
N ILE A 8 1.48 2.88 1.50
CA ILE A 8 0.47 3.93 1.61
C ILE A 8 -0.81 3.44 0.94
N GLY A 9 -1.72 2.93 1.74
CA GLY A 9 -3.03 2.45 1.30
C GLY A 9 -4.12 3.52 1.32
N SER A 10 -5.33 3.14 0.95
CA SER A 10 -6.50 4.01 0.91
C SER A 10 -6.95 4.53 2.29
N THR A 11 -6.80 3.73 3.34
CA THR A 11 -7.29 4.01 4.70
C THR A 11 -6.22 3.92 5.77
N SER A 12 -5.09 3.32 5.44
CA SER A 12 -3.99 3.13 6.38
C SER A 12 -2.65 3.11 5.69
N THR A 13 -1.64 3.55 6.42
CA THR A 13 -0.23 3.49 6.02
C THR A 13 0.49 2.56 6.98
N LYS A 14 1.23 1.60 6.43
CA LYS A 14 2.03 0.65 7.21
C LYS A 14 3.51 0.92 6.98
N ALA A 15 4.31 0.67 7.99
CA ALA A 15 5.73 0.91 7.96
C ALA A 15 6.53 -0.30 8.44
N TYR A 16 7.59 -0.60 7.72
CA TYR A 16 8.48 -1.72 8.01
C TYR A 16 9.94 -1.26 7.92
N LEU A 17 10.79 -1.88 8.71
CA LEU A 17 12.24 -1.77 8.61
C LEU A 17 12.80 -3.10 8.13
N TYR A 18 13.51 -3.08 7.02
CA TYR A 18 14.33 -4.20 6.57
C TYR A 18 15.77 -3.98 7.04
N ASP A 19 16.36 -5.00 7.67
CA ASP A 19 17.75 -4.98 8.08
C ASP A 19 18.36 -6.38 7.92
N ASP A 20 19.24 -6.53 6.94
CA ASP A 20 19.99 -7.77 6.63
C ASP A 20 19.18 -9.06 6.70
N GLY A 21 18.08 -9.12 5.94
CA GLY A 21 17.22 -10.30 5.83
C GLY A 21 16.07 -10.34 6.84
N LYS A 22 16.04 -9.42 7.81
CA LYS A 22 14.97 -9.34 8.82
C LYS A 22 14.03 -8.18 8.52
N MET A 23 12.73 -8.46 8.45
CA MET A 23 11.69 -7.45 8.39
C MET A 23 11.12 -7.21 9.79
N THR A 24 11.05 -5.96 10.21
CA THR A 24 10.45 -5.55 11.49
C THR A 24 9.26 -4.63 11.20
N ASP A 25 8.10 -4.95 11.75
CA ASP A 25 6.92 -4.09 11.71
C ASP A 25 7.16 -2.87 12.63
N LEU A 26 7.05 -1.67 12.06
CA LEU A 26 7.18 -0.40 12.79
C LEU A 26 5.83 0.24 13.12
N GLY A 27 4.75 -0.41 12.74
CA GLY A 27 3.40 -0.02 13.05
C GLY A 27 2.59 0.50 11.88
N LEU A 28 1.38 0.88 12.20
CA LEU A 28 0.34 1.35 11.29
C LEU A 28 -0.18 2.72 11.73
N LYS A 29 -0.45 3.56 10.76
CA LYS A 29 -1.13 4.85 10.94
C LYS A 29 -2.39 4.86 10.09
N HIS A 30 -3.53 5.10 10.71
CA HIS A 30 -4.77 5.36 9.95
C HIS A 30 -4.72 6.77 9.36
N ILE A 31 -4.75 6.84 8.03
CA ILE A 31 -4.87 8.05 7.23
C ILE A 31 -5.89 7.74 6.14
N LYS A 32 -7.03 8.43 6.17
CA LYS A 32 -8.19 8.12 5.32
C LYS A 32 -8.11 8.80 3.95
N PHE A 33 -7.03 8.56 3.22
CA PHE A 33 -6.81 9.18 1.90
C PHE A 33 -8.00 9.02 0.95
N LYS A 34 -8.61 7.81 0.87
CA LYS A 34 -9.76 7.56 -0.02
C LYS A 34 -10.99 8.36 0.39
N ASP A 35 -11.38 8.31 1.67
CA ASP A 35 -12.59 8.96 2.16
C ASP A 35 -12.47 10.48 2.01
N ASN A 36 -11.32 11.02 2.42
CA ASN A 36 -11.05 12.46 2.36
C ASN A 36 -10.97 12.96 0.91
N TYR A 37 -10.33 12.20 0.02
CA TYR A 37 -10.29 12.52 -1.41
C TYR A 37 -11.68 12.47 -2.04
N SER A 38 -12.48 11.46 -1.72
CA SER A 38 -13.85 11.33 -2.23
C SER A 38 -14.74 12.48 -1.78
N ALA A 39 -14.54 12.98 -0.57
CA ALA A 39 -15.32 14.09 -0.02
C ALA A 39 -14.89 15.47 -0.57
N ASN A 40 -13.63 15.67 -0.90
CA ASN A 40 -13.05 16.99 -1.20
C ASN A 40 -12.59 17.14 -2.66
N GLY A 41 -12.34 16.05 -3.38
CA GLY A 41 -11.83 16.07 -4.76
C GLY A 41 -10.32 16.31 -4.88
N TYR A 42 -9.59 16.35 -3.75
CA TYR A 42 -8.14 16.54 -3.69
C TYR A 42 -7.54 15.91 -2.43
N LEU A 43 -6.22 15.69 -2.42
CA LEU A 43 -5.50 15.21 -1.23
C LEU A 43 -5.41 16.33 -0.19
N LEU A 44 -5.84 16.04 1.05
CA LEU A 44 -5.78 17.00 2.14
C LEU A 44 -4.35 17.20 2.63
N GLU A 45 -3.97 18.45 2.90
CA GLU A 45 -2.70 18.81 3.54
C GLU A 45 -2.50 18.09 4.87
N SER A 46 -3.55 18.00 5.69
CA SER A 46 -3.51 17.29 6.98
C SER A 46 -3.17 15.82 6.87
N ASP A 47 -3.57 15.15 5.78
CA ASP A 47 -3.24 13.74 5.53
C ASP A 47 -1.78 13.59 5.13
N ILE A 48 -1.27 14.50 4.31
CA ILE A 48 0.13 14.51 3.89
C ILE A 48 1.04 14.82 5.09
N ASP A 49 0.68 15.78 5.92
CA ASP A 49 1.42 16.11 7.16
C ASP A 49 1.42 14.94 8.15
N ALA A 50 0.29 14.26 8.28
CA ALA A 50 0.19 13.06 9.12
C ALA A 50 1.09 11.93 8.62
N LEU A 51 1.18 11.74 7.30
CA LEU A 51 2.09 10.78 6.67
C LEU A 51 3.55 11.16 6.93
N ILE A 52 3.96 12.40 6.62
CA ILE A 52 5.32 12.89 6.81
C ILE A 52 5.74 12.76 8.29
N SER A 53 4.86 13.13 9.22
CA SER A 53 5.12 12.95 10.65
C SER A 53 5.30 11.49 11.06
N PHE A 54 4.53 10.58 10.46
CA PHE A 54 4.66 9.15 10.71
C PHE A 54 5.98 8.59 10.17
N VAL A 55 6.35 8.96 8.95
CA VAL A 55 7.60 8.55 8.30
C VAL A 55 8.84 9.10 9.00
N GLY A 56 8.80 10.31 9.53
CA GLY A 56 9.89 10.92 10.29
C GLY A 56 10.37 10.08 11.49
N LYS A 57 9.52 9.18 12.02
CA LYS A 57 9.92 8.21 13.05
C LYS A 57 10.79 7.08 12.50
N ILE A 58 10.59 6.74 11.24
CA ILE A 58 11.31 5.68 10.53
C ILE A 58 12.67 6.20 10.07
N GLN A 59 12.72 7.43 9.59
CA GLN A 59 13.94 8.12 9.17
C GLN A 59 14.96 8.31 10.31
N LYS A 60 14.53 8.21 11.57
CA LYS A 60 15.45 8.12 12.70
C LYS A 60 16.24 6.81 12.77
N GLN A 61 15.83 5.79 12.01
CA GLN A 61 16.43 4.45 12.01
C GLN A 61 17.19 4.15 10.72
N THR A 62 16.87 4.83 9.61
CA THR A 62 17.52 4.68 8.31
C THR A 62 17.25 5.89 7.43
N ASP A 63 18.24 6.28 6.61
CA ASP A 63 18.10 7.37 5.63
C ASP A 63 17.41 6.89 4.34
N ASP A 64 17.51 5.60 4.01
CA ASP A 64 16.91 5.01 2.83
C ASP A 64 15.45 4.64 3.13
N VAL A 65 14.49 5.39 2.60
CA VAL A 65 13.06 5.12 2.78
C VAL A 65 12.33 5.09 1.42
N TYR A 66 11.66 3.98 1.16
CA TYR A 66 10.88 3.73 -0.05
C TYR A 66 9.39 3.66 0.29
N ALA A 67 8.58 4.46 -0.40
CA ALA A 67 7.14 4.50 -0.23
C ALA A 67 6.41 3.99 -1.48
N PHE A 68 5.40 3.15 -1.26
CA PHE A 68 4.56 2.60 -2.32
C PHE A 68 3.11 3.01 -2.09
N GLY A 69 2.57 3.78 -3.03
CA GLY A 69 1.14 4.13 -3.06
C GLY A 69 0.34 3.08 -3.83
N THR A 70 -0.79 2.68 -3.27
CA THR A 70 -1.70 1.70 -3.89
C THR A 70 -3.05 2.35 -4.24
N SER A 71 -4.02 1.59 -4.66
CA SER A 71 -5.44 1.92 -4.90
C SER A 71 -5.75 3.42 -5.15
N ILE A 72 -5.93 4.26 -4.12
CA ILE A 72 -6.32 5.66 -4.29
C ILE A 72 -5.30 6.44 -5.14
N PHE A 73 -4.00 6.16 -4.98
CA PHE A 73 -2.95 6.85 -5.74
C PHE A 73 -2.92 6.50 -7.24
N ARG A 74 -3.62 5.45 -7.65
CA ARG A 74 -3.89 5.15 -9.07
C ARG A 74 -5.03 6.01 -9.64
N LYS A 75 -5.90 6.55 -8.78
CA LYS A 75 -7.14 7.26 -9.16
C LYS A 75 -7.02 8.79 -9.12
N ILE A 76 -6.11 9.34 -8.33
CA ILE A 76 -5.85 10.79 -8.29
C ILE A 76 -5.23 11.27 -9.61
N SER A 77 -5.36 12.57 -9.88
CA SER A 77 -4.78 13.18 -11.09
C SER A 77 -3.26 13.04 -11.16
N LEU A 78 -2.69 13.13 -12.36
CA LEU A 78 -1.23 13.09 -12.54
C LEU A 78 -0.55 14.25 -11.80
N ASP A 79 -1.11 15.45 -11.89
CA ASP A 79 -0.55 16.66 -11.26
C ASP A 79 -0.50 16.51 -9.73
N GLU A 80 -1.59 16.00 -9.11
CA GLU A 80 -1.60 15.73 -7.67
C GLU A 80 -0.61 14.64 -7.26
N ARG A 81 -0.46 13.61 -8.10
CA ARG A 81 0.50 12.53 -7.87
C ARG A 81 1.93 13.04 -7.93
N GLU A 82 2.25 13.89 -8.89
CA GLU A 82 3.56 14.50 -9.05
C GLU A 82 3.87 15.47 -7.88
N ASP A 83 2.91 16.29 -7.47
CA ASP A 83 3.05 17.17 -6.31
C ASP A 83 3.27 16.36 -5.02
N PHE A 84 2.47 15.34 -4.80
CA PHE A 84 2.64 14.43 -3.66
C PHE A 84 4.03 13.77 -3.67
N ALA A 85 4.45 13.23 -4.81
CA ALA A 85 5.77 12.61 -4.96
C ALA A 85 6.92 13.61 -4.71
N ARG A 86 6.76 14.87 -5.17
CA ARG A 86 7.74 15.95 -4.92
C ARG A 86 7.86 16.22 -3.41
N ARG A 87 6.74 16.37 -2.71
CA ARG A 87 6.70 16.62 -1.26
C ARG A 87 7.34 15.49 -0.45
N LEU A 88 7.18 14.24 -0.89
CA LEU A 88 7.84 13.12 -0.25
C LEU A 88 9.36 13.11 -0.51
N ARG A 89 9.81 13.50 -1.72
CA ARG A 89 11.25 13.68 -2.00
C ARG A 89 11.87 14.78 -1.15
N ASP A 90 11.15 15.87 -0.88
CA ASP A 90 11.62 16.96 -0.02
C ASP A 90 11.94 16.51 1.41
N VAL A 91 11.40 15.35 1.82
CA VAL A 91 11.69 14.67 3.09
C VAL A 91 12.48 13.37 2.91
N ASN A 92 13.29 13.28 1.84
CA ASN A 92 14.15 12.12 1.54
C ASN A 92 13.41 10.78 1.50
N MET A 93 12.24 10.74 0.84
CA MET A 93 11.47 9.52 0.66
C MET A 93 11.16 9.31 -0.82
N ASP A 94 11.64 8.21 -1.39
CA ASP A 94 11.29 7.79 -2.74
C ASP A 94 9.88 7.23 -2.78
N PHE A 95 9.04 7.77 -3.67
CA PHE A 95 7.66 7.36 -3.82
C PHE A 95 7.37 6.78 -5.20
N LYS A 96 6.73 5.62 -5.23
CA LYS A 96 6.22 4.98 -6.44
C LYS A 96 4.77 4.54 -6.27
N VAL A 97 3.93 4.80 -7.27
CA VAL A 97 2.60 4.18 -7.33
C VAL A 97 2.74 2.81 -8.00
N VAL A 98 2.31 1.76 -7.31
CA VAL A 98 2.30 0.40 -7.85
C VAL A 98 0.99 0.13 -8.59
N SER A 99 1.09 -0.53 -9.72
CA SER A 99 -0.10 -1.01 -10.44
C SER A 99 -0.80 -2.12 -9.66
N ALA A 100 -2.07 -2.40 -9.97
CA ALA A 100 -2.80 -3.51 -9.37
C ALA A 100 -2.12 -4.87 -9.64
N ASP A 101 -1.52 -5.02 -10.82
CA ASP A 101 -0.76 -6.21 -11.18
C ASP A 101 0.51 -6.38 -10.34
N GLU A 102 1.28 -5.30 -10.15
CA GLU A 102 2.48 -5.32 -9.29
C GLU A 102 2.11 -5.60 -7.83
N GLU A 103 1.04 -4.98 -7.31
CA GLU A 103 0.54 -5.18 -5.94
C GLU A 103 0.18 -6.66 -5.71
N GLY A 104 -0.57 -7.27 -6.65
CA GLY A 104 -0.89 -8.69 -6.63
C GLY A 104 0.35 -9.58 -6.68
N ASP A 105 1.32 -9.26 -7.54
CA ASP A 105 2.57 -10.03 -7.66
C ASP A 105 3.42 -9.99 -6.39
N TYR A 106 3.58 -8.81 -5.78
CA TYR A 106 4.35 -8.66 -4.54
C TYR A 106 3.70 -9.41 -3.37
N THR A 107 2.38 -9.30 -3.23
CA THR A 107 1.66 -10.00 -2.17
C THR A 107 1.73 -11.51 -2.33
N VAL A 108 1.53 -12.00 -3.57
CA VAL A 108 1.59 -13.44 -3.84
C VAL A 108 2.99 -14.00 -3.61
N LYS A 109 4.05 -13.25 -3.97
CA LYS A 109 5.43 -13.65 -3.64
C LYS A 109 5.60 -13.79 -2.14
N GLY A 110 5.14 -12.82 -1.34
CA GLY A 110 5.18 -12.90 0.12
C GLY A 110 4.45 -14.13 0.67
N VAL A 111 3.27 -14.45 0.15
CA VAL A 111 2.50 -15.65 0.56
C VAL A 111 3.22 -16.92 0.15
N ILE A 112 3.72 -17.01 -1.09
CA ILE A 112 4.44 -18.20 -1.60
C ILE A 112 5.71 -18.47 -0.79
N ASP A 113 6.41 -17.42 -0.36
CA ASP A 113 7.64 -17.56 0.43
C ASP A 113 7.31 -17.95 1.88
N ALA A 114 6.15 -17.53 2.41
CA ALA A 114 5.72 -17.86 3.76
C ALA A 114 5.14 -19.28 3.92
N ILE A 115 4.62 -19.89 2.83
CA ILE A 115 3.97 -21.21 2.87
C ILE A 115 4.60 -22.18 1.88
N ASP A 116 4.95 -23.39 2.34
CA ASP A 116 5.45 -24.45 1.46
C ASP A 116 4.31 -25.32 0.90
N TYR A 117 3.44 -24.69 0.08
CA TYR A 117 2.36 -25.39 -0.62
C TYR A 117 2.60 -25.41 -2.13
N ARG A 118 2.48 -26.59 -2.75
CA ARG A 118 2.74 -26.81 -4.18
C ARG A 118 1.49 -27.13 -5.01
N GLY A 119 0.32 -27.18 -4.42
CA GLY A 119 -0.95 -27.41 -5.12
C GLY A 119 -1.45 -26.17 -5.87
N LYS A 120 -2.75 -26.21 -6.21
CA LYS A 120 -3.47 -25.04 -6.75
C LYS A 120 -4.18 -24.33 -5.59
N MET A 121 -3.93 -23.01 -5.45
CA MET A 121 -4.55 -22.15 -4.43
C MET A 121 -5.00 -20.83 -5.02
N ALA A 122 -5.93 -20.17 -4.34
CA ALA A 122 -6.25 -18.77 -4.56
C ALA A 122 -5.73 -17.95 -3.38
N VAL A 123 -5.07 -16.84 -3.68
CA VAL A 123 -4.69 -15.80 -2.71
C VAL A 123 -5.66 -14.66 -2.92
N VAL A 124 -6.39 -14.27 -1.86
CA VAL A 124 -7.32 -13.15 -1.88
C VAL A 124 -6.76 -12.06 -0.98
N ILE A 125 -6.60 -10.86 -1.53
CA ILE A 125 -6.05 -9.70 -0.85
C ILE A 125 -7.13 -8.64 -0.77
N GLY A 126 -7.76 -8.48 0.39
CA GLY A 126 -8.75 -7.44 0.63
C GLY A 126 -8.09 -6.17 1.15
N GLY A 127 -8.12 -5.10 0.35
CA GLY A 127 -7.71 -3.75 0.77
C GLY A 127 -8.91 -2.87 1.12
N GLY A 128 -8.63 -1.62 1.52
CA GLY A 128 -9.69 -0.62 1.78
C GLY A 128 -10.41 -0.18 0.51
N GLY A 129 -9.73 -0.15 -0.62
CA GLY A 129 -10.26 0.38 -1.89
C GLY A 129 -10.15 -0.55 -3.10
N SER A 130 -9.57 -1.75 -2.94
CA SER A 130 -9.49 -2.77 -3.99
C SER A 130 -9.42 -4.16 -3.38
N THR A 131 -9.69 -5.18 -4.22
CA THR A 131 -9.52 -6.59 -3.86
C THR A 131 -8.84 -7.31 -5.01
N GLU A 132 -7.72 -7.94 -4.75
CA GLU A 132 -6.97 -8.75 -5.69
C GLU A 132 -7.22 -10.24 -5.43
N ILE A 133 -7.49 -10.99 -6.51
CA ILE A 133 -7.66 -12.46 -6.47
C ILE A 133 -6.62 -13.06 -7.40
N VAL A 134 -5.67 -13.80 -6.85
CA VAL A 134 -4.58 -14.41 -7.61
C VAL A 134 -4.61 -15.92 -7.48
N THR A 135 -4.68 -16.61 -8.61
CA THR A 135 -4.60 -18.06 -8.65
C THR A 135 -3.15 -18.50 -8.87
N VAL A 136 -2.67 -19.37 -7.99
CA VAL A 136 -1.32 -19.91 -8.00
C VAL A 136 -1.36 -21.43 -8.16
N LYS A 137 -0.48 -21.99 -8.97
CA LYS A 137 -0.25 -23.43 -9.09
C LYS A 137 1.23 -23.72 -9.09
N ASN A 138 1.68 -24.61 -8.24
CA ASN A 138 3.09 -25.00 -8.09
C ASN A 138 4.01 -23.77 -7.93
N LYS A 139 3.64 -22.85 -7.05
CA LYS A 139 4.36 -21.58 -6.79
C LYS A 139 4.44 -20.62 -8.00
N LYS A 140 3.63 -20.81 -9.04
CA LYS A 140 3.56 -19.92 -10.21
C LYS A 140 2.17 -19.30 -10.31
N ILE A 141 2.12 -18.00 -10.53
CA ILE A 141 0.88 -17.27 -10.83
C ILE A 141 0.36 -17.77 -12.19
N ILE A 142 -0.93 -18.15 -12.23
CA ILE A 142 -1.60 -18.61 -13.46
C ILE A 142 -2.78 -17.71 -13.87
N ASN A 143 -3.32 -16.91 -12.94
CA ASN A 143 -4.35 -15.92 -13.23
C ASN A 143 -4.40 -14.85 -12.15
N LYS A 144 -4.77 -13.62 -12.53
CA LYS A 144 -4.97 -12.49 -11.63
C LYS A 144 -6.25 -11.73 -12.01
N ILE A 145 -6.99 -11.29 -11.00
CA ILE A 145 -8.16 -10.42 -11.13
C ILE A 145 -8.00 -9.32 -10.08
N SER A 146 -8.14 -8.06 -10.47
CA SER A 146 -8.23 -6.93 -9.55
C SER A 146 -9.64 -6.34 -9.65
N LEU A 147 -10.26 -6.13 -8.51
CA LEU A 147 -11.56 -5.51 -8.36
C LEU A 147 -11.37 -4.15 -7.71
N ASP A 148 -11.90 -3.08 -8.31
CA ASP A 148 -11.96 -1.74 -7.75
C ASP A 148 -13.05 -1.64 -6.67
N PHE A 149 -13.01 -2.57 -5.73
CA PHE A 149 -13.98 -2.75 -4.65
C PHE A 149 -13.26 -3.32 -3.42
N GLY A 150 -13.31 -2.62 -2.31
CA GLY A 150 -12.63 -2.99 -1.07
C GLY A 150 -13.52 -2.85 0.17
N ALA A 151 -12.92 -2.99 1.35
CA ALA A 151 -13.65 -2.97 2.62
C ALA A 151 -14.43 -1.66 2.86
N VAL A 152 -13.90 -0.52 2.41
CA VAL A 152 -14.60 0.78 2.53
C VAL A 152 -15.87 0.78 1.69
N ASP A 153 -15.80 0.26 0.46
CA ASP A 153 -16.98 0.21 -0.42
C ASP A 153 -18.06 -0.71 0.13
N ILE A 154 -17.67 -1.77 0.88
CA ILE A 154 -18.62 -2.66 1.57
C ILE A 154 -19.30 -1.92 2.71
N THR A 155 -18.52 -1.26 3.58
CA THR A 155 -19.07 -0.53 4.74
C THR A 155 -19.95 0.64 4.32
N ASP A 156 -19.60 1.34 3.24
CA ASP A 156 -20.41 2.44 2.71
C ASP A 156 -21.74 1.96 2.14
N LYS A 157 -21.73 0.78 1.50
CA LYS A 157 -22.93 0.20 0.88
C LYS A 157 -23.81 -0.57 1.86
N PHE A 158 -23.23 -1.12 2.90
CA PHE A 158 -23.88 -1.96 3.90
C PHE A 158 -23.42 -1.54 5.31
N PRO A 159 -23.85 -0.37 5.80
CA PRO A 159 -23.37 0.19 7.08
C PRO A 159 -23.80 -0.64 8.30
N GLU A 160 -24.70 -1.58 8.13
CA GLU A 160 -25.19 -2.50 9.18
C GLU A 160 -24.32 -3.76 9.36
N LEU A 161 -23.32 -4.00 8.49
CA LEU A 161 -22.36 -5.10 8.61
C LEU A 161 -21.17 -4.72 9.49
#